data_be8ba53da13813eda54ef189b825604f
#
_entry.id   be8ba53da13813eda54ef189b825604f
#
_cell.length_a   1.000
_cell.length_b   1.000
_cell.length_c   1.000
_cell.angle_alpha   90.00
_cell.angle_beta   90.00
_cell.angle_gamma   90.00
#
_symmetry.space_group_name_H-M   'P 1'
#
loop_
_entity.id
_entity.type
_entity.pdbx_description
1 polymer ?
#
loop_
_entity_poly.entity_id
_entity_poly.type
_entity_poly.pdbx_seq_one_letter_code
_entity_poly.pdbx_strand_id
1 'polypeptide(L)'
;MSRIKSKNELKHSPSDNHEMSGGLCFPLYACSREIIKRYTPFLEKIDLTYTQYIAMMVLWEKKQISVKELGKCLFLDSGTLTPLLKKLEQKGYV
;
A
#
# COMPACT_ATOMS: atom_id res chain seq x y z
N MET A 1 -28.87 10.28 -4.09
CA MET A 1 -27.53 9.74 -4.26
C MET A 1 -27.49 8.87 -5.51
N SER A 2 -26.59 9.18 -6.41
CA SER A 2 -26.50 8.44 -7.66
C SER A 2 -25.85 7.07 -7.47
N ARG A 3 -26.30 6.12 -8.25
CA ARG A 3 -25.72 4.79 -8.25
C ARG A 3 -24.56 4.73 -9.21
N ILE A 4 -23.55 3.99 -8.82
CA ILE A 4 -22.41 3.73 -9.68
C ILE A 4 -22.60 2.36 -10.29
N LYS A 5 -22.59 2.31 -11.62
CA LYS A 5 -22.68 1.05 -12.34
C LYS A 5 -21.35 0.73 -12.98
N SER A 6 -20.97 -0.54 -12.89
CA SER A 6 -19.76 -1.00 -13.54
C SER A 6 -20.00 -1.10 -15.05
N LYS A 7 -19.11 -0.50 -15.82
CA LYS A 7 -19.18 -0.59 -17.27
C LYS A 7 -18.71 -1.94 -17.77
N ASN A 8 -18.02 -2.68 -16.93
CA ASN A 8 -17.46 -3.98 -17.28
C ASN A 8 -18.26 -5.13 -16.74
N GLU A 9 -19.46 -4.86 -16.30
CA GLU A 9 -20.33 -5.88 -15.73
C GLU A 9 -20.50 -7.09 -16.62
N LEU A 10 -20.72 -6.85 -17.90
CA LEU A 10 -20.93 -7.94 -18.86
C LEU A 10 -19.64 -8.60 -19.32
N LYS A 11 -18.50 -7.99 -19.01
CA LYS A 11 -17.20 -8.53 -19.39
C LYS A 11 -16.57 -9.34 -18.29
N HIS A 12 -17.18 -9.32 -17.13
CA HIS A 12 -16.67 -10.08 -16.01
C HIS A 12 -16.75 -11.58 -16.30
N SER A 13 -15.65 -12.26 -16.15
CA SER A 13 -15.58 -13.69 -16.38
C SER A 13 -15.93 -14.45 -15.11
N PRO A 14 -16.90 -15.34 -15.17
CA PRO A 14 -17.21 -16.16 -14.01
C PRO A 14 -16.04 -17.02 -13.57
N SER A 15 -15.15 -17.35 -14.50
CA SER A 15 -14.00 -18.19 -14.18
C SER A 15 -12.90 -17.45 -13.43
N ASP A 16 -13.02 -16.16 -13.31
CA ASP A 16 -12.04 -15.37 -12.57
C ASP A 16 -12.06 -15.65 -11.08
N ASN A 17 -13.12 -16.28 -10.61
CA ASN A 17 -13.23 -16.66 -9.20
C ASN A 17 -13.03 -15.51 -8.25
N HIS A 18 -13.51 -14.34 -8.63
CA HIS A 18 -13.41 -13.17 -7.80
C HIS A 18 -14.67 -12.93 -7.01
N GLU A 19 -15.37 -14.01 -6.72
CA GLU A 19 -16.49 -13.93 -5.82
C GLU A 19 -15.96 -13.63 -4.42
N MET A 20 -16.62 -12.73 -3.75
CA MET A 20 -16.17 -12.33 -2.42
C MET A 20 -16.13 -13.52 -1.46
N SER A 21 -17.05 -14.46 -1.61
CA SER A 21 -17.14 -15.59 -0.72
C SER A 21 -16.08 -16.65 -0.98
N GLY A 22 -15.56 -16.73 -2.21
CA GLY A 22 -14.63 -17.79 -2.59
C GLY A 22 -13.23 -17.32 -2.91
N GLY A 23 -12.98 -16.02 -3.00
CA GLY A 23 -11.68 -15.49 -3.37
C GLY A 23 -10.92 -14.97 -2.17
N LEU A 24 -9.64 -14.70 -2.38
CA LEU A 24 -8.77 -14.14 -1.34
C LEU A 24 -8.69 -12.63 -1.39
N CYS A 25 -9.08 -12.03 -2.50
CA CYS A 25 -8.90 -10.60 -2.69
C CYS A 25 -9.64 -9.75 -1.66
N PHE A 26 -10.91 -10.04 -1.44
CA PHE A 26 -11.68 -9.24 -0.52
C PHE A 26 -11.25 -9.43 0.95
N PRO A 27 -11.06 -10.66 1.43
CA PRO A 27 -10.55 -10.85 2.80
C PRO A 27 -9.19 -10.19 3.02
N LEU A 28 -8.29 -10.26 2.06
CA LEU A 28 -7.00 -9.59 2.18
C LEU A 28 -7.17 -8.09 2.24
N TYR A 29 -8.03 -7.55 1.39
CA TYR A 29 -8.29 -6.13 1.39
C TYR A 29 -8.88 -5.68 2.74
N ALA A 30 -9.87 -6.40 3.22
CA ALA A 30 -10.53 -6.04 4.48
C ALA A 30 -9.56 -6.13 5.65
N CYS A 31 -8.75 -7.17 5.69
CA CYS A 31 -7.74 -7.36 6.73
C CYS A 31 -6.71 -6.24 6.69
N SER A 32 -6.24 -5.92 5.49
CA SER A 32 -5.27 -4.84 5.29
C SER A 32 -5.84 -3.51 5.78
N ARG A 33 -7.08 -3.21 5.44
CA ARG A 33 -7.72 -1.97 5.87
C ARG A 33 -7.85 -1.90 7.38
N GLU A 34 -8.20 -3.01 8.02
CA GLU A 34 -8.33 -3.04 9.47
C GLU A 34 -6.99 -2.81 10.16
N ILE A 35 -5.93 -3.42 9.64
CA ILE A 35 -4.59 -3.23 10.19
C ILE A 35 -4.16 -1.78 10.05
N ILE A 36 -4.32 -1.22 8.86
CA ILE A 36 -3.93 0.17 8.60
C ILE A 36 -4.70 1.12 9.52
N LYS A 37 -5.99 0.86 9.68
CA LYS A 37 -6.83 1.68 10.54
C LYS A 37 -6.33 1.69 11.99
N ARG A 38 -5.85 0.56 12.48
CA ARG A 38 -5.31 0.46 13.83
C ARG A 38 -4.00 1.22 13.99
N TYR A 39 -3.22 1.31 12.91
CA TYR A 39 -1.97 2.08 12.94
C TYR A 39 -2.16 3.58 12.78
N THR A 40 -3.30 4.00 12.27
CA THR A 40 -3.52 5.41 11.94
C THR A 40 -3.23 6.38 13.08
N PRO A 41 -3.69 6.16 14.33
CA PRO A 41 -3.39 7.10 15.40
C PRO A 41 -1.90 7.23 15.67
N PHE A 42 -1.18 6.13 15.60
CA PHE A 42 0.28 6.13 15.78
C PHE A 42 0.95 6.86 14.62
N LEU A 43 0.52 6.57 13.38
CA LEU A 43 1.12 7.16 12.20
C LEU A 43 0.92 8.66 12.14
N GLU A 44 -0.22 9.16 12.62
CA GLU A 44 -0.48 10.59 12.68
C GLU A 44 0.50 11.29 13.60
N LYS A 45 0.87 10.65 14.70
CA LYS A 45 1.83 11.23 15.63
C LYS A 45 3.22 11.37 15.04
N ILE A 46 3.61 10.49 14.16
CA ILE A 46 4.92 10.55 13.52
C ILE A 46 4.86 11.12 12.12
N ASP A 47 3.70 11.57 11.69
CA ASP A 47 3.50 12.22 10.39
C ASP A 47 3.96 11.36 9.22
N LEU A 48 3.57 10.09 9.24
CA LEU A 48 3.88 9.16 8.17
C LEU A 48 2.62 8.49 7.69
N THR A 49 2.56 8.21 6.38
CA THR A 49 1.55 7.31 5.85
C THR A 49 1.97 5.87 6.15
N TYR A 50 1.06 4.93 6.00
CA TYR A 50 1.38 3.53 6.25
C TYR A 50 2.51 3.05 5.34
N THR A 51 2.45 3.39 4.05
CA THR A 51 3.49 2.99 3.10
C THR A 51 4.84 3.62 3.44
N GLN A 52 4.83 4.89 3.84
CA GLN A 52 6.05 5.55 4.27
C GLN A 52 6.64 4.87 5.50
N TYR A 53 5.79 4.48 6.43
CA TYR A 53 6.24 3.79 7.64
C TYR A 53 6.87 2.44 7.30
N ILE A 54 6.25 1.68 6.41
CA ILE A 54 6.82 0.40 5.97
C ILE A 54 8.18 0.62 5.31
N ALA A 55 8.31 1.65 4.48
CA ALA A 55 9.60 1.98 3.88
C ALA A 55 10.65 2.31 4.95
N MET A 56 10.26 3.07 5.95
CA MET A 56 11.18 3.40 7.04
C MET A 56 11.60 2.18 7.83
N MET A 57 10.69 1.22 8.05
CA MET A 57 11.05 -0.01 8.74
C MET A 57 12.16 -0.76 8.01
N VAL A 58 12.08 -0.82 6.68
CA VAL A 58 13.13 -1.47 5.89
C VAL A 58 14.43 -0.68 6.01
N LEU A 59 14.35 0.64 5.92
CA LEU A 59 15.53 1.49 5.99
C LEU A 59 16.21 1.40 7.36
N TRP A 60 15.43 1.37 8.42
CA TRP A 60 16.00 1.24 9.77
C TRP A 60 16.69 -0.11 9.95
N GLU A 61 16.12 -1.15 9.39
CA GLU A 61 16.71 -2.49 9.50
C GLU A 61 17.97 -2.64 8.67
N LYS A 62 17.92 -2.18 7.42
CA LYS A 62 19.03 -2.36 6.49
C LYS A 62 20.12 -1.31 6.62
N LYS A 63 19.78 -0.13 7.15
CA LYS A 63 20.65 1.03 7.28
C LYS A 63 21.12 1.62 5.98
N GLN A 64 21.55 0.80 5.05
CA GLN A 64 21.91 1.20 3.69
C GLN A 64 21.28 0.23 2.71
N ILE A 65 20.64 0.79 1.70
CA ILE A 65 19.98 -0.02 0.67
C ILE A 65 19.82 0.85 -0.56
N SER A 66 20.02 0.27 -1.73
CA SER A 66 19.79 1.00 -2.98
C SER A 66 18.29 1.20 -3.22
N VAL A 67 17.97 2.22 -4.01
CA VAL A 67 16.57 2.47 -4.37
C VAL A 67 15.96 1.25 -5.06
N LYS A 68 16.74 0.60 -5.91
CA LYS A 68 16.29 -0.59 -6.62
C LYS A 68 15.94 -1.72 -5.66
N GLU A 69 16.80 -1.96 -4.68
CA GLU A 69 16.55 -3.01 -3.70
C GLU A 69 15.38 -2.67 -2.79
N LEU A 70 15.26 -1.41 -2.41
CA LEU A 70 14.12 -0.97 -1.61
C LEU A 70 12.81 -1.19 -2.37
N GLY A 71 12.80 -0.86 -3.65
CA GLY A 71 11.64 -1.12 -4.49
C GLY A 71 11.25 -2.59 -4.52
N LYS A 72 12.25 -3.47 -4.59
CA LYS A 72 11.98 -4.91 -4.57
C LYS A 72 11.40 -5.36 -3.22
N CYS A 73 11.92 -4.84 -2.13
CA CYS A 73 11.42 -5.17 -0.81
C CYS A 73 9.98 -4.74 -0.62
N LEU A 74 9.63 -3.59 -1.17
CA LEU A 74 8.30 -3.00 -0.99
C LEU A 74 7.33 -3.37 -2.11
N PHE A 75 7.80 -4.08 -3.12
CA PHE A 75 6.99 -4.39 -4.31
C PHE A 75 6.49 -3.13 -4.99
N LEU A 76 7.34 -2.10 -5.05
CA LEU A 76 7.02 -0.83 -5.68
C LEU A 76 7.98 -0.55 -6.82
N ASP A 77 7.45 0.05 -7.88
CA ASP A 77 8.29 0.49 -8.99
C ASP A 77 8.94 1.84 -8.65
N SER A 78 9.90 2.23 -9.48
CA SER A 78 10.63 3.47 -9.25
C SER A 78 9.73 4.71 -9.36
N GLY A 79 8.71 4.64 -10.22
CA GLY A 79 7.78 5.75 -10.39
C GLY A 79 6.97 6.03 -9.15
N THR A 80 6.67 4.99 -8.38
CA THR A 80 5.95 5.13 -7.12
C THR A 80 6.90 5.45 -5.96
N LEU A 81 8.07 4.82 -5.97
CA LEU A 81 9.02 4.93 -4.88
C LEU A 81 9.68 6.31 -4.81
N THR A 82 10.00 6.90 -5.95
CA THR A 82 10.69 8.19 -5.97
C THR A 82 9.91 9.29 -5.26
N PRO A 83 8.60 9.50 -5.53
CA PRO A 83 7.84 10.48 -4.78
C PRO A 83 7.75 10.17 -3.30
N LEU A 84 7.68 8.89 -2.96
CA LEU A 84 7.62 8.46 -1.56
C LEU A 84 8.90 8.88 -0.82
N LEU A 85 10.05 8.62 -1.43
CA LEU A 85 11.33 8.99 -0.82
C LEU A 85 11.50 10.49 -0.72
N LYS A 86 11.02 11.24 -1.70
CA LYS A 86 11.07 12.70 -1.64
C LYS A 86 10.26 13.22 -0.47
N LYS A 87 9.10 12.64 -0.22
CA LYS A 87 8.29 13.03 0.93
C LYS A 87 9.00 12.74 2.23
N LEU A 88 9.64 11.59 2.33
CA LEU A 88 10.39 11.24 3.54
C LEU A 88 11.57 12.18 3.74
N GLU A 89 12.23 12.57 2.67
CA GLU A 89 13.32 13.52 2.74
C GLU A 89 12.82 14.89 3.21
N GLN A 90 11.70 15.36 2.68
CA GLN A 90 11.11 16.63 3.08
C GLN A 90 10.72 16.63 4.54
N LYS A 91 10.32 15.48 5.07
CA LYS A 91 9.96 15.35 6.47
C LYS A 91 11.15 15.14 7.39
N GLY A 92 12.33 15.00 6.82
CA GLY A 92 13.55 14.83 7.60
C GLY A 92 13.87 13.42 8.03
N TYR A 93 13.18 12.42 7.46
CA TYR A 93 13.41 11.02 7.83
C TYR A 93 14.59 10.42 7.09
N VAL A 94 14.88 10.90 5.91
CA VAL A 94 16.03 10.42 5.14
C VAL A 94 16.80 11.57 4.54
#